data_a468bf0ce897c501bef36954f0235967
#
_entry.id   a468bf0ce897c501bef36954f0235967
#
_cell.length_a   1.000
_cell.length_b   1.000
_cell.length_c   1.000
_cell.angle_alpha   90.00
_cell.angle_beta   90.00
_cell.angle_gamma   90.00
#
_symmetry.space_group_name_H-M   'P 1'
#
loop_
_entity.id
_entity.type
_entity.pdbx_description
1 polymer ?
#
loop_
_entity_poly.entity_id
_entity_poly.type
_entity_poly.pdbx_seq_one_letter_code
_entity_poly.pdbx_strand_id
1 'polypeptide(L)'
;MKRLVFCFDGTWNKLLPDVATNVVLTSASIGRIDPNGVPQVIHYDEGVGTGDLDQLRGGMFGHGLIENVREAYRFLVFNYDPGDEIYVFGFSRGAFSARTFIGFIRHVGPLHRLHVGRIDEAIELYRDRLEGKAGSAEAMRRFRSMFSDKVCIGQADDDWRCANKPGYEAGNAPVMTIRFLGVWDTVGAMGIPKVVPGSDWFNREYDYHDPSLDAFVESARHAVAIDERREFFPVILFDDVDKLNSDRGFASDDPQAPYQERWFPGTHGSVGGGGDIRGLSDDALAWVLSGAKRAGLKLDTEVGTRIHGFRPDPFAPLVNEADPDWSFTQLLKDDREGPEHLWQLSHSAIRRWRTPARKLGGEPYRPVTLDKVKDELDALGPWDFEPPLDLLATEKVRVGDTLSAYAKKHYGDAELWPSIYEANLDTIADPDEIFPGQIVRIPGQTSTS
;
A
#
# COMPACT_ATOMS: atom_id res chain seq x y z
N MET A 1 -20.11 -10.07 -11.33
CA MET A 1 -19.08 -9.18 -10.77
C MET A 1 -18.62 -9.75 -9.43
N LYS A 2 -17.34 -9.86 -9.21
CA LYS A 2 -16.67 -10.19 -7.95
C LYS A 2 -15.46 -9.27 -7.77
N ARG A 3 -14.86 -9.26 -6.58
CA ARG A 3 -13.59 -8.58 -6.32
C ARG A 3 -12.48 -9.61 -6.22
N LEU A 4 -11.42 -9.42 -6.96
CA LEU A 4 -10.18 -10.18 -6.87
C LEU A 4 -9.16 -9.35 -6.12
N VAL A 5 -8.66 -9.89 -5.03
CA VAL A 5 -7.70 -9.20 -4.18
C VAL A 5 -6.39 -9.96 -4.17
N PHE A 6 -5.32 -9.29 -4.59
CA PHE A 6 -3.97 -9.83 -4.63
C PHE A 6 -3.14 -9.22 -3.51
N CYS A 7 -2.57 -10.06 -2.68
CA CYS A 7 -1.77 -9.69 -1.53
C CYS A 7 -0.38 -10.29 -1.66
N PHE A 8 0.64 -9.43 -1.86
CA PHE A 8 2.04 -9.83 -1.98
C PHE A 8 2.80 -9.43 -0.72
N ASP A 9 3.16 -10.39 0.11
CA ASP A 9 3.86 -10.10 1.35
C ASP A 9 5.37 -9.94 1.16
N GLY A 10 6.01 -9.30 2.13
CA GLY A 10 7.46 -9.17 2.19
C GLY A 10 8.12 -10.52 2.43
N THR A 11 9.35 -10.67 1.97
CA THR A 11 10.17 -11.85 2.26
C THR A 11 10.51 -11.91 3.76
N TRP A 12 10.60 -13.11 4.33
CA TRP A 12 10.89 -13.40 5.75
C TRP A 12 9.69 -13.39 6.69
N ASN A 13 8.52 -13.06 6.22
CA ASN A 13 7.33 -13.05 7.05
C ASN A 13 6.67 -14.43 7.06
N LYS A 14 6.68 -15.06 8.22
CA LYS A 14 5.87 -16.26 8.45
C LYS A 14 4.46 -15.81 8.82
N LEU A 15 3.46 -16.59 8.44
CA LEU A 15 2.06 -16.43 8.89
C LEU A 15 1.93 -16.69 10.41
N LEU A 16 2.71 -15.95 11.22
CA LEU A 16 2.63 -16.04 12.66
C LEU A 16 1.63 -14.98 13.15
N PRO A 17 0.61 -15.37 13.91
CA PRO A 17 -0.45 -14.44 14.36
C PRO A 17 0.05 -13.27 15.21
N ASP A 18 1.19 -13.46 15.90
CA ASP A 18 1.70 -12.48 16.86
C ASP A 18 2.61 -11.42 16.20
N VAL A 19 3.06 -11.67 14.95
CA VAL A 19 3.99 -10.81 14.20
C VAL A 19 3.52 -10.58 12.76
N ALA A 20 2.22 -10.36 12.58
CA ALA A 20 1.61 -10.22 11.26
C ALA A 20 2.01 -8.91 10.57
N THR A 21 2.30 -8.98 9.28
CA THR A 21 2.48 -7.80 8.43
C THR A 21 1.14 -7.12 8.12
N ASN A 22 1.20 -5.90 7.60
CA ASN A 22 0.02 -5.20 7.11
C ASN A 22 -0.65 -5.94 5.94
N VAL A 23 0.09 -6.71 5.16
CA VAL A 23 -0.47 -7.55 4.08
C VAL A 23 -1.28 -8.71 4.64
N VAL A 24 -0.75 -9.42 5.66
CA VAL A 24 -1.49 -10.47 6.39
C VAL A 24 -2.76 -9.90 7.00
N LEU A 25 -2.64 -8.77 7.70
CA LEU A 25 -3.78 -8.12 8.36
C LEU A 25 -4.84 -7.66 7.35
N THR A 26 -4.41 -7.14 6.19
CA THR A 26 -5.29 -6.79 5.08
C THR A 26 -6.04 -8.02 4.58
N SER A 27 -5.33 -9.11 4.24
CA SER A 27 -5.95 -10.33 3.73
C SER A 27 -6.97 -10.92 4.72
N ALA A 28 -6.64 -10.88 6.01
CA ALA A 28 -7.51 -11.39 7.07
C ALA A 28 -8.72 -10.48 7.36
N SER A 29 -8.65 -9.19 6.97
CA SER A 29 -9.73 -8.21 7.17
C SER A 29 -10.73 -8.16 6.01
N ILE A 30 -10.54 -8.93 4.94
CA ILE A 30 -11.42 -8.94 3.79
C ILE A 30 -12.48 -10.02 3.95
N GLY A 31 -13.74 -9.61 4.05
CA GLY A 31 -14.88 -10.54 4.09
C GLY A 31 -15.03 -11.30 2.78
N ARG A 32 -15.42 -12.57 2.84
CA ARG A 32 -15.61 -13.43 1.65
C ARG A 32 -16.74 -12.96 0.74
N ILE A 33 -17.75 -12.34 1.31
CA ILE A 33 -18.91 -11.80 0.61
C ILE A 33 -19.25 -10.47 1.26
N ASP A 34 -19.46 -9.44 0.45
CA ASP A 34 -19.85 -8.14 0.96
C ASP A 34 -21.34 -8.12 1.36
N PRO A 35 -21.82 -7.06 2.07
CA PRO A 35 -23.23 -6.94 2.44
C PRO A 35 -24.22 -6.94 1.26
N ASN A 36 -23.75 -6.67 0.04
CA ASN A 36 -24.56 -6.68 -1.19
C ASN A 36 -24.50 -8.05 -1.93
N GLY A 37 -23.85 -9.05 -1.34
CA GLY A 37 -23.70 -10.37 -1.93
C GLY A 37 -22.57 -10.48 -2.97
N VAL A 38 -21.68 -9.48 -3.09
CA VAL A 38 -20.54 -9.51 -4.01
C VAL A 38 -19.41 -10.34 -3.40
N PRO A 39 -18.97 -11.45 -4.05
CA PRO A 39 -17.85 -12.25 -3.57
C PRO A 39 -16.53 -11.47 -3.65
N GLN A 40 -15.67 -11.66 -2.65
CA GLN A 40 -14.31 -11.14 -2.59
C GLN A 40 -13.34 -12.33 -2.45
N VAL A 41 -12.49 -12.53 -3.44
CA VAL A 41 -11.60 -13.71 -3.55
C VAL A 41 -10.16 -13.23 -3.44
N ILE A 42 -9.43 -13.83 -2.50
CA ILE A 42 -8.07 -13.40 -2.16
C ILE A 42 -7.06 -14.39 -2.73
N HIS A 43 -6.03 -13.87 -3.37
CA HIS A 43 -4.76 -14.53 -3.64
C HIS A 43 -3.72 -13.93 -2.69
N TYR A 44 -3.11 -14.77 -1.86
CA TYR A 44 -2.06 -14.36 -0.92
C TYR A 44 -0.77 -15.06 -1.28
N ASP A 45 0.30 -14.29 -1.41
CA ASP A 45 1.66 -14.73 -1.69
C ASP A 45 2.55 -14.39 -0.49
N GLU A 46 3.20 -15.39 0.09
CA GLU A 46 4.06 -15.24 1.28
C GLU A 46 5.40 -14.53 0.97
N GLY A 47 5.64 -14.18 -0.29
CA GLY A 47 6.91 -13.61 -0.75
C GLY A 47 7.99 -14.67 -0.98
N VAL A 48 9.05 -14.26 -1.70
CA VAL A 48 10.15 -15.17 -2.06
C VAL A 48 11.14 -15.37 -0.93
N GLY A 49 11.37 -16.61 -0.55
CA GLY A 49 12.60 -17.06 0.08
C GLY A 49 12.58 -17.20 1.58
N THR A 50 12.45 -18.44 2.01
CA THR A 50 12.69 -18.93 3.38
C THR A 50 14.11 -19.52 3.54
N GLY A 51 15.08 -19.12 2.72
CA GLY A 51 16.43 -19.66 2.74
C GLY A 51 17.47 -18.67 3.30
N ASP A 52 18.46 -19.23 4.00
CA ASP A 52 19.56 -18.52 4.65
C ASP A 52 20.26 -17.47 3.76
N LEU A 53 20.94 -16.52 4.39
CA LEU A 53 21.72 -15.42 3.79
C LEU A 53 22.62 -15.83 2.60
N ASP A 54 22.95 -17.11 2.45
CA ASP A 54 23.72 -17.65 1.32
C ASP A 54 22.95 -17.66 -0.01
N GLN A 55 21.61 -17.58 0.01
CA GLN A 55 20.77 -17.46 -1.19
C GLN A 55 20.72 -16.02 -1.72
N LEU A 56 21.12 -15.04 -0.92
CA LEU A 56 21.30 -13.63 -1.33
C LEU A 56 22.43 -13.46 -2.38
N ARG A 57 23.30 -14.44 -2.52
CA ARG A 57 24.53 -14.33 -3.36
C ARG A 57 24.38 -14.67 -4.82
N GLY A 58 23.25 -15.11 -5.29
CA GLY A 58 23.21 -15.53 -6.69
C GLY A 58 21.82 -15.58 -7.31
N GLY A 59 21.42 -14.56 -8.06
CA GLY A 59 20.42 -14.67 -9.14
C GLY A 59 19.01 -15.20 -8.78
N MET A 60 18.79 -15.71 -7.56
CA MET A 60 17.54 -16.37 -7.17
C MET A 60 16.38 -15.41 -6.89
N PHE A 61 16.67 -14.14 -6.61
CA PHE A 61 15.62 -13.15 -6.34
C PHE A 61 14.78 -12.80 -7.57
N GLY A 62 15.41 -12.65 -8.74
CA GLY A 62 14.69 -12.38 -9.98
C GLY A 62 13.79 -13.54 -10.40
N HIS A 63 14.26 -14.75 -10.21
CA HIS A 63 13.43 -15.94 -10.46
C HIS A 63 12.21 -15.99 -9.54
N GLY A 64 12.37 -15.67 -8.25
CA GLY A 64 11.28 -15.67 -7.31
C GLY A 64 10.24 -14.59 -7.60
N LEU A 65 10.66 -13.38 -7.96
CA LEU A 65 9.74 -12.31 -8.36
C LEU A 65 8.87 -12.70 -9.55
N ILE A 66 9.49 -13.21 -10.60
CA ILE A 66 8.77 -13.66 -11.82
C ILE A 66 7.82 -14.83 -11.49
N GLU A 67 8.23 -15.72 -10.60
CA GLU A 67 7.37 -16.84 -10.19
C GLU A 67 6.14 -16.35 -9.41
N ASN A 68 6.31 -15.43 -8.49
CA ASN A 68 5.18 -14.80 -7.77
C ASN A 68 4.21 -14.11 -8.75
N VAL A 69 4.74 -13.34 -9.70
CA VAL A 69 3.93 -12.71 -10.74
C VAL A 69 3.23 -13.77 -11.60
N ARG A 70 3.91 -14.87 -11.95
CA ARG A 70 3.35 -15.99 -12.72
C ARG A 70 2.19 -16.66 -11.99
N GLU A 71 2.35 -16.95 -10.69
CA GLU A 71 1.31 -17.59 -9.89
C GLU A 71 0.10 -16.68 -9.70
N ALA A 72 0.31 -15.42 -9.37
CA ALA A 72 -0.75 -14.44 -9.26
C ALA A 72 -1.48 -14.25 -10.61
N TYR A 73 -0.74 -14.22 -11.71
CA TYR A 73 -1.33 -14.10 -13.04
C TYR A 73 -2.10 -15.36 -13.45
N ARG A 74 -1.61 -16.55 -13.11
CA ARG A 74 -2.35 -17.81 -13.32
C ARG A 74 -3.68 -17.79 -12.54
N PHE A 75 -3.64 -17.30 -11.29
CA PHE A 75 -4.85 -17.11 -10.50
C PHE A 75 -5.82 -16.11 -11.18
N LEU A 76 -5.31 -14.99 -11.69
CA LEU A 76 -6.10 -14.02 -12.45
C LEU A 76 -6.77 -14.69 -13.66
N VAL A 77 -6.02 -15.40 -14.49
CA VAL A 77 -6.52 -16.08 -15.71
C VAL A 77 -7.69 -17.03 -15.41
N PHE A 78 -7.63 -17.74 -14.29
CA PHE A 78 -8.70 -18.67 -13.93
C PHE A 78 -9.92 -18.03 -13.27
N ASN A 79 -9.73 -16.87 -12.64
CA ASN A 79 -10.78 -16.27 -11.81
C ASN A 79 -11.39 -14.99 -12.36
N TYR A 80 -10.72 -14.29 -13.27
CA TYR A 80 -11.20 -13.03 -13.79
C TYR A 80 -12.26 -13.19 -14.87
N ASP A 81 -13.34 -12.43 -14.76
CA ASP A 81 -14.31 -12.22 -15.82
C ASP A 81 -14.46 -10.69 -16.08
N PRO A 82 -14.77 -10.26 -17.32
CA PRO A 82 -14.97 -8.83 -17.59
C PRO A 82 -15.97 -8.19 -16.66
N GLY A 83 -15.59 -7.05 -16.09
CA GLY A 83 -16.39 -6.32 -15.09
C GLY A 83 -16.10 -6.70 -13.63
N ASP A 84 -15.16 -7.62 -13.37
CA ASP A 84 -14.65 -7.84 -12.02
C ASP A 84 -13.69 -6.71 -11.60
N GLU A 85 -13.70 -6.37 -10.32
CA GLU A 85 -12.84 -5.35 -9.73
C GLU A 85 -11.56 -5.99 -9.18
N ILE A 86 -10.40 -5.35 -9.39
CA ILE A 86 -9.10 -5.84 -8.94
C ILE A 86 -8.49 -4.88 -7.93
N TYR A 87 -8.09 -5.42 -6.79
CA TYR A 87 -7.36 -4.74 -5.71
C TYR A 87 -6.03 -5.42 -5.51
N VAL A 88 -4.96 -4.64 -5.35
CA VAL A 88 -3.61 -5.18 -5.20
C VAL A 88 -2.94 -4.54 -3.99
N PHE A 89 -2.34 -5.37 -3.14
CA PHE A 89 -1.61 -4.93 -1.96
C PHE A 89 -0.23 -5.55 -1.92
N GLY A 90 0.72 -4.81 -1.31
CA GLY A 90 2.06 -5.36 -1.14
C GLY A 90 2.91 -4.61 -0.12
N PHE A 91 3.85 -5.32 0.50
CA PHE A 91 4.82 -4.76 1.43
C PHE A 91 6.25 -5.08 0.99
N SER A 92 7.18 -4.12 1.14
CA SER A 92 8.59 -4.36 0.88
C SER A 92 8.83 -4.84 -0.57
N ARG A 93 9.53 -5.96 -0.76
CA ARG A 93 9.71 -6.62 -2.06
C ARG A 93 8.39 -7.17 -2.62
N GLY A 94 7.44 -7.52 -1.76
CA GLY A 94 6.07 -7.84 -2.18
C GLY A 94 5.35 -6.63 -2.78
N ALA A 95 5.61 -5.41 -2.31
CA ALA A 95 5.12 -4.19 -2.95
C ALA A 95 5.70 -4.01 -4.36
N PHE A 96 6.98 -4.34 -4.56
CA PHE A 96 7.59 -4.37 -5.87
C PHE A 96 6.96 -5.45 -6.78
N SER A 97 6.70 -6.66 -6.23
CA SER A 97 5.97 -7.74 -6.94
C SER A 97 4.56 -7.29 -7.33
N ALA A 98 3.83 -6.61 -6.46
CA ALA A 98 2.51 -6.06 -6.72
C ALA A 98 2.52 -5.06 -7.88
N ARG A 99 3.46 -4.14 -7.90
CA ARG A 99 3.61 -3.15 -8.97
C ARG A 99 4.02 -3.81 -10.29
N THR A 100 4.96 -4.75 -10.25
CA THR A 100 5.36 -5.55 -11.43
C THR A 100 4.20 -6.38 -11.98
N PHE A 101 3.38 -6.98 -11.13
CA PHE A 101 2.17 -7.71 -11.52
C PHE A 101 1.18 -6.81 -12.28
N ILE A 102 0.96 -5.58 -11.79
CA ILE A 102 0.12 -4.59 -12.47
C ILE A 102 0.73 -4.21 -13.82
N GLY A 103 2.04 -3.95 -13.87
CA GLY A 103 2.77 -3.68 -15.11
C GLY A 103 2.63 -4.82 -16.12
N PHE A 104 2.74 -6.06 -15.66
CA PHE A 104 2.54 -7.25 -16.50
C PHE A 104 1.12 -7.30 -17.08
N ILE A 105 0.09 -7.14 -16.24
CA ILE A 105 -1.32 -7.14 -16.71
C ILE A 105 -1.55 -6.00 -17.71
N ARG A 106 -1.02 -4.81 -17.46
CA ARG A 106 -1.14 -3.66 -18.36
C ARG A 106 -0.59 -3.94 -19.76
N HIS A 107 0.43 -4.77 -19.88
CA HIS A 107 1.02 -5.12 -21.17
C HIS A 107 0.32 -6.33 -21.83
N VAL A 108 0.05 -7.38 -21.05
CA VAL A 108 -0.45 -8.67 -21.55
C VAL A 108 -1.98 -8.72 -21.58
N GLY A 109 -2.67 -8.00 -20.68
CA GLY A 109 -4.09 -8.23 -20.38
C GLY A 109 -4.32 -9.60 -19.72
N PRO A 110 -5.52 -9.92 -19.25
CA PRO A 110 -5.84 -11.26 -18.73
C PRO A 110 -6.08 -12.24 -19.90
N LEU A 111 -5.28 -13.27 -19.99
CA LEU A 111 -5.46 -14.32 -20.98
C LEU A 111 -6.81 -15.03 -20.81
N HIS A 112 -7.41 -15.48 -21.90
CA HIS A 112 -8.53 -16.40 -21.80
C HIS A 112 -8.08 -17.74 -21.21
N ARG A 113 -8.90 -18.37 -20.37
CA ARG A 113 -8.59 -19.64 -19.65
C ARG A 113 -8.06 -20.76 -20.54
N LEU A 114 -8.54 -20.83 -21.78
CA LEU A 114 -8.06 -21.82 -22.76
C LEU A 114 -6.61 -21.60 -23.18
N HIS A 115 -6.06 -20.41 -22.91
CA HIS A 115 -4.71 -20.02 -23.30
C HIS A 115 -3.74 -19.94 -22.12
N VAL A 116 -4.09 -20.50 -20.97
CA VAL A 116 -3.24 -20.52 -19.76
C VAL A 116 -1.84 -21.08 -20.01
N GLY A 117 -1.70 -22.05 -20.93
CA GLY A 117 -0.40 -22.61 -21.33
C GLY A 117 0.53 -21.64 -22.05
N ARG A 118 0.07 -20.40 -22.37
CA ARG A 118 0.88 -19.36 -23.01
C ARG A 118 1.43 -18.32 -22.03
N ILE A 119 1.34 -18.57 -20.72
CA ILE A 119 1.86 -17.64 -19.70
C ILE A 119 3.37 -17.43 -19.88
N ASP A 120 4.13 -18.48 -20.18
CA ASP A 120 5.58 -18.36 -20.40
C ASP A 120 5.91 -17.52 -21.64
N GLU A 121 5.17 -17.70 -22.73
CA GLU A 121 5.29 -16.85 -23.93
C GLU A 121 4.96 -15.38 -23.61
N ALA A 122 3.95 -15.14 -22.79
CA ALA A 122 3.59 -13.79 -22.36
C ALA A 122 4.70 -13.14 -21.52
N ILE A 123 5.35 -13.89 -20.63
CA ILE A 123 6.48 -13.43 -19.81
C ILE A 123 7.68 -13.07 -20.71
N GLU A 124 8.02 -13.92 -21.70
CA GLU A 124 9.10 -13.65 -22.64
C GLU A 124 8.83 -12.37 -23.47
N LEU A 125 7.60 -12.21 -23.99
CA LEU A 125 7.20 -11.01 -24.72
C LEU A 125 7.23 -9.75 -23.85
N TYR A 126 6.85 -9.87 -22.58
CA TYR A 126 6.92 -8.76 -21.62
C TYR A 126 8.38 -8.34 -21.38
N ARG A 127 9.27 -9.32 -21.16
CA ARG A 127 10.71 -9.07 -21.02
C ARG A 127 11.28 -8.39 -22.25
N ASP A 128 10.99 -8.93 -23.44
CA ASP A 128 11.43 -8.32 -24.72
C ASP A 128 10.94 -6.89 -24.89
N ARG A 129 9.73 -6.61 -24.41
CA ARG A 129 9.13 -5.26 -24.44
C ARG A 129 9.88 -4.28 -23.53
N LEU A 130 10.24 -4.71 -22.32
CA LEU A 130 10.97 -3.88 -21.35
C LEU A 130 12.43 -3.66 -21.77
N GLU A 131 13.04 -4.67 -22.41
CA GLU A 131 14.37 -4.53 -23.02
C GLU A 131 14.38 -3.61 -24.27
N GLY A 132 13.23 -3.12 -24.70
CA GLY A 132 13.15 -2.25 -25.88
C GLY A 132 13.45 -2.96 -27.19
N LYS A 133 13.35 -4.30 -27.25
CA LYS A 133 13.63 -5.05 -28.48
C LYS A 133 12.73 -4.59 -29.62
N ALA A 134 13.33 -4.43 -30.80
CA ALA A 134 12.63 -3.98 -32.00
C ALA A 134 11.41 -4.88 -32.31
N GLY A 135 10.25 -4.27 -32.52
CA GLY A 135 9.00 -5.00 -32.82
C GLY A 135 8.28 -5.60 -31.63
N SER A 136 8.85 -5.59 -30.41
CA SER A 136 8.26 -6.19 -29.21
C SER A 136 6.92 -5.57 -28.85
N ALA A 137 6.76 -4.24 -29.00
CA ALA A 137 5.49 -3.55 -28.75
C ALA A 137 4.36 -4.05 -29.65
N GLU A 138 4.65 -4.26 -30.93
CA GLU A 138 3.67 -4.75 -31.90
C GLU A 138 3.37 -6.25 -31.66
N ALA A 139 4.40 -7.05 -31.34
CA ALA A 139 4.23 -8.46 -31.00
C ALA A 139 3.31 -8.62 -29.77
N MET A 140 3.50 -7.80 -28.74
CA MET A 140 2.67 -7.78 -27.54
C MET A 140 1.21 -7.39 -27.84
N ARG A 141 0.97 -6.37 -28.69
CA ARG A 141 -0.39 -5.99 -29.10
C ARG A 141 -1.10 -7.12 -29.84
N ARG A 142 -0.41 -7.79 -30.76
CA ARG A 142 -0.94 -8.96 -31.49
C ARG A 142 -1.24 -10.10 -30.54
N PHE A 143 -0.32 -10.43 -29.65
CA PHE A 143 -0.50 -11.48 -28.65
C PHE A 143 -1.74 -11.20 -27.79
N ARG A 144 -1.86 -10.00 -27.22
CA ARG A 144 -3.01 -9.59 -26.42
C ARG A 144 -4.32 -9.65 -27.21
N SER A 145 -4.35 -9.16 -28.43
CA SER A 145 -5.55 -9.17 -29.26
C SER A 145 -6.05 -10.58 -29.62
N MET A 146 -5.15 -11.58 -29.63
CA MET A 146 -5.48 -12.99 -29.91
C MET A 146 -5.87 -13.76 -28.65
N PHE A 147 -5.18 -13.54 -27.53
CA PHE A 147 -5.24 -14.42 -26.36
C PHE A 147 -5.85 -13.77 -25.12
N SER A 148 -5.97 -12.42 -25.12
CA SER A 148 -6.63 -11.62 -24.09
C SER A 148 -7.71 -10.75 -24.74
N ASP A 149 -8.61 -11.38 -25.46
CA ASP A 149 -9.58 -10.70 -26.35
C ASP A 149 -10.85 -10.21 -25.65
N LYS A 150 -11.09 -10.61 -24.40
CA LYS A 150 -12.30 -10.29 -23.64
C LYS A 150 -12.33 -8.87 -23.07
N VAL A 151 -11.18 -8.24 -22.95
CA VAL A 151 -11.04 -6.86 -22.43
C VAL A 151 -10.01 -6.09 -23.25
N CYS A 152 -10.09 -4.75 -23.19
CA CYS A 152 -9.02 -3.83 -23.61
C CYS A 152 -8.31 -3.28 -22.37
N ILE A 153 -7.04 -2.93 -22.51
CA ILE A 153 -6.24 -2.28 -21.45
C ILE A 153 -6.22 -0.75 -21.56
N GLY A 154 -7.07 -0.18 -22.36
CA GLY A 154 -7.19 1.27 -22.58
C GLY A 154 -7.67 1.58 -24.01
N GLN A 155 -7.96 2.85 -24.26
CA GLN A 155 -8.47 3.30 -25.55
C GLN A 155 -7.50 3.00 -26.71
N ALA A 156 -6.20 3.17 -26.50
CA ALA A 156 -5.19 2.88 -27.53
C ALA A 156 -5.15 1.39 -27.94
N ASP A 157 -5.56 0.47 -27.05
CA ASP A 157 -5.69 -0.94 -27.37
C ASP A 157 -6.95 -1.22 -28.20
N ASP A 158 -8.06 -0.57 -27.85
CA ASP A 158 -9.32 -0.65 -28.59
C ASP A 158 -9.16 -0.11 -30.02
N ASP A 159 -8.54 1.07 -30.18
CA ASP A 159 -8.24 1.69 -31.47
C ASP A 159 -7.34 0.80 -32.34
N TRP A 160 -6.31 0.20 -31.73
CA TRP A 160 -5.40 -0.70 -32.42
C TRP A 160 -6.15 -1.95 -32.93
N ARG A 161 -7.05 -2.52 -32.11
CA ARG A 161 -7.88 -3.68 -32.49
C ARG A 161 -8.83 -3.32 -33.63
N CYS A 162 -9.48 -2.16 -33.60
CA CYS A 162 -10.31 -1.67 -34.70
C CYS A 162 -9.54 -1.60 -36.02
N ALA A 163 -8.29 -1.14 -35.99
CA ALA A 163 -7.46 -1.01 -37.18
C ALA A 163 -6.88 -2.33 -37.69
N ASN A 164 -6.66 -3.33 -36.83
CA ASN A 164 -5.84 -4.50 -37.13
C ASN A 164 -6.56 -5.86 -36.98
N LYS A 165 -7.74 -5.91 -36.34
CA LYS A 165 -8.49 -7.15 -36.11
C LYS A 165 -9.76 -7.18 -36.95
N PRO A 166 -9.86 -8.01 -38.01
CA PRO A 166 -11.05 -8.10 -38.86
C PRO A 166 -12.32 -8.39 -38.05
N GLY A 167 -13.35 -7.59 -38.26
CA GLY A 167 -14.65 -7.76 -37.60
C GLY A 167 -14.70 -7.27 -36.15
N TYR A 168 -13.66 -6.59 -35.67
CA TYR A 168 -13.68 -5.91 -34.37
C TYR A 168 -14.22 -4.48 -34.53
N GLU A 169 -15.14 -4.10 -33.68
CA GLU A 169 -15.71 -2.76 -33.61
C GLU A 169 -15.34 -2.10 -32.27
N ALA A 170 -15.23 -0.77 -32.25
CA ALA A 170 -14.91 -0.01 -31.05
C ALA A 170 -15.85 -0.36 -29.89
N GLY A 171 -15.28 -0.62 -28.71
CA GLY A 171 -16.05 -0.96 -27.52
C GLY A 171 -16.56 -2.40 -27.44
N ASN A 172 -16.19 -3.28 -28.38
CA ASN A 172 -16.55 -4.71 -28.32
C ASN A 172 -15.98 -5.41 -27.09
N ALA A 173 -14.88 -4.90 -26.55
CA ALA A 173 -14.28 -5.39 -25.31
C ALA A 173 -14.24 -4.25 -24.27
N PRO A 174 -14.76 -4.45 -23.05
CA PRO A 174 -14.70 -3.41 -22.01
C PRO A 174 -13.26 -3.10 -21.62
N VAL A 175 -13.00 -1.86 -21.25
CA VAL A 175 -11.70 -1.46 -20.70
C VAL A 175 -11.54 -2.02 -19.28
N MET A 176 -10.43 -2.71 -19.06
CA MET A 176 -10.01 -3.20 -17.77
C MET A 176 -9.16 -2.16 -17.06
N THR A 177 -9.33 -2.04 -15.75
CA THR A 177 -8.50 -1.23 -14.86
C THR A 177 -8.23 -1.96 -13.55
N ILE A 178 -7.22 -1.50 -12.82
CA ILE A 178 -6.98 -1.89 -11.42
C ILE A 178 -7.68 -0.89 -10.53
N ARG A 179 -8.61 -1.35 -9.71
CA ARG A 179 -9.44 -0.48 -8.87
C ARG A 179 -8.63 0.24 -7.81
N PHE A 180 -7.67 -0.47 -7.18
CA PHE A 180 -6.85 0.08 -6.11
C PHE A 180 -5.50 -0.63 -5.99
N LEU A 181 -4.45 0.15 -5.74
CA LEU A 181 -3.13 -0.32 -5.33
C LEU A 181 -2.80 0.25 -3.95
N GLY A 182 -2.57 -0.63 -2.96
CA GLY A 182 -2.11 -0.25 -1.61
C GLY A 182 -0.76 -0.86 -1.30
N VAL A 183 0.26 -0.02 -1.08
CA VAL A 183 1.61 -0.54 -0.81
C VAL A 183 2.24 0.12 0.41
N TRP A 184 3.09 -0.65 1.10
CA TRP A 184 3.89 -0.21 2.23
C TRP A 184 5.37 -0.34 1.88
N ASP A 185 6.08 0.74 2.00
CA ASP A 185 7.53 0.90 1.89
C ASP A 185 8.15 0.02 0.78
N THR A 186 7.79 0.33 -0.47
CA THR A 186 8.25 -0.41 -1.66
C THR A 186 9.75 -0.34 -1.77
N VAL A 187 10.42 -1.49 -1.71
CA VAL A 187 11.86 -1.59 -1.96
C VAL A 187 12.13 -2.50 -3.15
N GLY A 188 13.13 -2.14 -3.94
CA GLY A 188 13.47 -2.89 -5.14
C GLY A 188 13.96 -4.31 -4.83
N ALA A 189 13.87 -5.18 -5.83
CA ALA A 189 14.41 -6.54 -5.74
C ALA A 189 15.96 -6.55 -5.65
N MET A 190 16.59 -5.39 -5.75
CA MET A 190 18.05 -5.21 -5.80
C MET A 190 18.65 -5.28 -4.41
N GLY A 191 19.30 -6.40 -4.10
CA GLY A 191 19.96 -6.63 -2.83
C GLY A 191 21.45 -6.27 -2.79
N ILE A 192 22.02 -5.62 -3.83
CA ILE A 192 23.46 -5.31 -3.86
C ILE A 192 23.64 -3.81 -3.99
N PRO A 193 24.15 -3.12 -2.93
CA PRO A 193 24.46 -1.70 -2.98
C PRO A 193 25.40 -1.35 -4.13
N LYS A 194 25.25 -0.14 -4.70
CA LYS A 194 26.11 0.38 -5.75
C LYS A 194 27.60 0.45 -5.36
N VAL A 195 27.87 0.45 -4.05
CA VAL A 195 29.26 0.42 -3.51
C VAL A 195 29.96 -0.94 -3.68
N VAL A 196 29.21 -2.02 -4.02
CA VAL A 196 29.80 -3.33 -4.27
C VAL A 196 30.29 -3.40 -5.74
N PRO A 197 31.58 -3.62 -6.01
CA PRO A 197 32.06 -3.76 -7.37
C PRO A 197 31.34 -4.87 -8.13
N GLY A 198 30.77 -4.54 -9.30
CA GLY A 198 29.99 -5.48 -10.11
C GLY A 198 28.48 -5.47 -9.86
N SER A 199 27.97 -4.66 -8.90
CA SER A 199 26.54 -4.53 -8.62
C SER A 199 25.73 -4.13 -9.88
N ASP A 200 26.26 -3.26 -10.74
CA ASP A 200 25.60 -2.85 -11.98
C ASP A 200 25.33 -4.01 -12.95
N TRP A 201 26.18 -5.03 -12.94
CA TRP A 201 25.96 -6.22 -13.79
C TRP A 201 24.85 -7.10 -13.22
N PHE A 202 24.81 -7.30 -11.90
CA PHE A 202 23.72 -8.02 -11.23
C PHE A 202 22.40 -7.26 -11.30
N ASN A 203 22.44 -5.95 -11.19
CA ASN A 203 21.25 -5.08 -11.17
C ASN A 203 20.56 -5.00 -12.54
N ARG A 204 21.28 -5.16 -13.65
CA ARG A 204 20.68 -5.15 -15.01
C ARG A 204 19.64 -6.22 -15.25
N GLU A 205 19.72 -7.36 -14.58
CA GLU A 205 18.74 -8.44 -14.73
C GLU A 205 17.39 -8.10 -14.05
N TYR A 206 17.37 -7.07 -13.17
CA TYR A 206 16.23 -6.61 -12.40
C TYR A 206 15.64 -5.28 -12.92
N ASP A 207 16.33 -4.58 -13.81
CA ASP A 207 15.85 -3.35 -14.46
C ASP A 207 14.69 -3.61 -15.44
N TYR A 208 14.31 -4.88 -15.66
CA TYR A 208 13.26 -5.31 -16.58
C TYR A 208 11.86 -5.36 -15.98
N HIS A 209 11.61 -4.60 -14.91
CA HIS A 209 10.29 -4.53 -14.32
C HIS A 209 9.75 -3.10 -14.44
N ASP A 210 8.48 -3.00 -14.81
CA ASP A 210 7.80 -1.71 -14.93
C ASP A 210 6.92 -1.47 -13.69
N PRO A 211 7.48 -0.88 -12.60
CA PRO A 211 6.75 -0.57 -11.39
C PRO A 211 6.02 0.78 -11.48
N SER A 212 6.03 1.43 -12.65
CA SER A 212 5.45 2.77 -12.79
C SER A 212 3.95 2.77 -12.57
N LEU A 213 3.48 3.84 -11.93
CA LEU A 213 2.07 4.11 -11.73
C LEU A 213 1.52 4.89 -12.93
N ASP A 214 0.36 4.50 -13.43
CA ASP A 214 -0.34 5.22 -14.49
C ASP A 214 -1.87 5.11 -14.35
N ALA A 215 -2.60 5.71 -15.29
CA ALA A 215 -4.06 5.74 -15.28
C ALA A 215 -4.76 4.37 -15.42
N PHE A 216 -4.02 3.28 -15.67
CA PHE A 216 -4.54 1.91 -15.60
C PHE A 216 -4.93 1.52 -14.17
N VAL A 217 -4.30 2.13 -13.17
CA VAL A 217 -4.68 2.07 -11.76
C VAL A 217 -5.61 3.24 -11.46
N GLU A 218 -6.80 2.99 -10.95
CA GLU A 218 -7.78 4.06 -10.67
C GLU A 218 -7.44 4.86 -9.42
N SER A 219 -6.88 4.22 -8.41
CA SER A 219 -6.43 4.89 -7.19
C SER A 219 -5.31 4.11 -6.52
N ALA A 220 -4.39 4.81 -5.84
CA ALA A 220 -3.25 4.19 -5.19
C ALA A 220 -2.87 4.92 -3.88
N ARG A 221 -2.38 4.15 -2.90
CA ARG A 221 -1.74 4.67 -1.69
C ARG A 221 -0.43 3.97 -1.41
N HIS A 222 0.61 4.76 -1.14
CA HIS A 222 1.93 4.28 -0.74
C HIS A 222 2.33 4.88 0.61
N ALA A 223 2.46 4.05 1.63
CA ALA A 223 2.99 4.44 2.93
C ALA A 223 4.50 4.21 2.96
N VAL A 224 5.28 5.26 3.19
CA VAL A 224 6.75 5.29 3.12
C VAL A 224 7.34 5.49 4.51
N ALA A 225 8.40 4.76 4.85
CA ALA A 225 9.09 4.87 6.13
C ALA A 225 10.06 6.05 6.17
N ILE A 226 9.92 6.94 7.17
CA ILE A 226 10.81 8.09 7.39
C ILE A 226 12.16 7.65 7.97
N ASP A 227 12.13 6.71 8.91
CA ASP A 227 13.30 6.38 9.74
C ASP A 227 14.09 5.16 9.21
N GLU A 228 13.76 4.64 8.03
CA GLU A 228 14.54 3.59 7.38
C GLU A 228 15.81 4.18 6.77
N ARG A 229 16.96 3.74 7.26
CA ARG A 229 18.28 4.25 6.88
C ARG A 229 19.20 3.20 6.27
N ARG A 230 18.76 1.95 6.17
CA ARG A 230 19.59 0.90 5.57
C ARG A 230 19.73 1.13 4.08
N GLU A 231 20.99 1.25 3.59
CA GLU A 231 21.30 1.46 2.17
C GLU A 231 20.76 0.34 1.26
N PHE A 232 20.55 -0.86 1.83
CA PHE A 232 19.96 -2.01 1.14
C PHE A 232 18.44 -1.93 0.95
N PHE A 233 17.78 -0.92 1.51
CA PHE A 233 16.33 -0.69 1.42
C PHE A 233 16.01 0.66 0.76
N PRO A 234 16.54 0.92 -0.46
CA PRO A 234 16.18 2.13 -1.17
C PRO A 234 14.70 2.08 -1.53
N VAL A 235 13.96 3.10 -1.14
CA VAL A 235 12.54 3.19 -1.46
C VAL A 235 12.33 3.51 -2.92
N ILE A 236 11.32 2.89 -3.54
CA ILE A 236 10.86 3.21 -4.89
C ILE A 236 9.53 3.92 -4.78
N LEU A 237 9.55 5.23 -4.87
CA LEU A 237 8.38 6.11 -4.82
C LEU A 237 7.46 5.89 -6.03
N PHE A 238 6.26 6.46 -6.01
CA PHE A 238 5.41 6.55 -7.18
C PHE A 238 5.91 7.66 -8.11
N ASP A 239 5.89 7.38 -9.40
CA ASP A 239 6.19 8.37 -10.42
C ASP A 239 4.92 9.20 -10.73
N ASP A 240 5.09 10.48 -11.07
CA ASP A 240 4.06 11.33 -11.66
C ASP A 240 2.72 11.45 -10.88
N VAL A 241 2.73 11.28 -9.55
CA VAL A 241 1.51 11.37 -8.71
C VAL A 241 0.76 12.68 -8.94
N ASP A 242 1.49 13.79 -9.00
CA ASP A 242 0.91 15.13 -9.20
C ASP A 242 0.22 15.26 -10.56
N LYS A 243 0.85 14.75 -11.60
CA LYS A 243 0.28 14.72 -12.94
C LYS A 243 -0.97 13.84 -13.00
N LEU A 244 -0.92 12.64 -12.43
CA LEU A 244 -2.04 11.71 -12.40
C LEU A 244 -3.26 12.29 -11.65
N ASN A 245 -3.03 13.00 -10.55
CA ASN A 245 -4.08 13.71 -9.83
C ASN A 245 -4.63 14.89 -10.65
N SER A 246 -3.74 15.70 -11.22
CA SER A 246 -4.13 16.84 -12.08
C SER A 246 -4.96 16.41 -13.29
N ASP A 247 -4.61 15.31 -13.95
CA ASP A 247 -5.36 14.73 -15.08
C ASP A 247 -6.77 14.29 -14.67
N ARG A 248 -7.01 14.06 -13.38
CA ARG A 248 -8.32 13.74 -12.79
C ARG A 248 -9.02 14.93 -12.11
N GLY A 249 -8.43 16.12 -12.19
CA GLY A 249 -8.99 17.36 -11.64
C GLY A 249 -8.77 17.57 -10.15
N PHE A 250 -7.80 16.87 -9.54
CA PHE A 250 -7.43 17.03 -8.13
C PHE A 250 -6.13 17.83 -7.99
N ALA A 251 -6.04 18.65 -6.94
CA ALA A 251 -4.79 19.21 -6.49
C ALA A 251 -3.95 18.12 -5.78
N SER A 252 -2.62 18.28 -5.76
CA SER A 252 -1.73 17.28 -5.16
C SER A 252 -1.90 17.14 -3.65
N ASP A 253 -2.28 18.22 -2.98
CA ASP A 253 -2.56 18.28 -1.54
C ASP A 253 -4.01 17.94 -1.15
N ASP A 254 -4.87 17.66 -2.14
CA ASP A 254 -6.27 17.31 -1.88
C ASP A 254 -6.35 15.96 -1.14
N PRO A 255 -6.94 15.90 0.07
CA PRO A 255 -7.09 14.66 0.82
C PRO A 255 -7.99 13.61 0.12
N GLN A 256 -8.78 14.03 -0.87
CA GLN A 256 -9.61 13.15 -1.70
C GLN A 256 -8.91 12.71 -3.00
N ALA A 257 -7.69 13.21 -3.27
CA ALA A 257 -6.95 12.81 -4.45
C ALA A 257 -6.78 11.29 -4.55
N PRO A 258 -6.99 10.68 -5.74
CA PRO A 258 -6.97 9.24 -5.91
C PRO A 258 -5.56 8.62 -5.72
N TYR A 259 -4.52 9.37 -6.04
CA TYR A 259 -3.15 8.90 -5.92
C TYR A 259 -2.45 9.64 -4.79
N GLN A 260 -2.03 8.91 -3.75
CA GLN A 260 -1.39 9.50 -2.59
C GLN A 260 -0.17 8.70 -2.16
N GLU A 261 0.90 9.43 -1.84
CA GLU A 261 2.10 8.89 -1.23
C GLU A 261 2.38 9.69 0.04
N ARG A 262 2.49 8.99 1.18
CA ARG A 262 2.72 9.65 2.47
C ARG A 262 3.81 8.97 3.29
N TRP A 263 4.57 9.82 3.98
CA TRP A 263 5.68 9.42 4.83
C TRP A 263 5.22 9.26 6.28
N PHE A 264 5.51 8.07 6.84
CA PHE A 264 5.11 7.66 8.18
C PHE A 264 6.34 7.54 9.09
N PRO A 265 6.23 7.87 10.41
CA PRO A 265 7.30 7.66 11.35
C PRO A 265 7.56 6.15 11.52
N GLY A 266 8.82 5.81 11.75
CA GLY A 266 9.28 4.44 11.96
C GLY A 266 10.14 3.90 10.81
N THR A 267 10.78 2.77 11.10
CA THR A 267 11.59 2.00 10.15
C THR A 267 10.71 1.16 9.22
N HIS A 268 11.31 0.45 8.30
CA HIS A 268 10.63 -0.42 7.33
C HIS A 268 9.58 -1.35 7.96
N GLY A 269 9.99 -2.09 8.99
CA GLY A 269 9.09 -2.99 9.71
C GLY A 269 8.05 -2.27 10.55
N SER A 270 8.36 -1.08 11.06
CA SER A 270 7.42 -0.26 11.83
C SER A 270 6.32 0.36 10.96
N VAL A 271 6.55 0.50 9.65
CA VAL A 271 5.52 0.97 8.69
C VAL A 271 4.78 -0.18 8.02
N GLY A 272 5.49 -1.26 7.68
CA GLY A 272 4.90 -2.42 6.97
C GLY A 272 4.36 -3.53 7.88
N GLY A 273 4.65 -3.48 9.17
CA GLY A 273 4.28 -4.53 10.12
C GLY A 273 5.28 -5.69 10.15
N GLY A 274 4.93 -6.75 10.83
CA GLY A 274 5.78 -7.95 10.99
C GLY A 274 6.60 -7.97 12.27
N GLY A 275 6.40 -7.00 13.18
CA GLY A 275 7.05 -6.93 14.49
C GLY A 275 6.05 -7.00 15.67
N ASP A 276 6.60 -7.02 16.87
CA ASP A 276 5.86 -7.11 18.13
C ASP A 276 5.09 -5.83 18.49
N ILE A 277 5.55 -4.67 17.97
CA ILE A 277 4.96 -3.35 18.22
C ILE A 277 4.20 -2.88 16.98
N ARG A 278 2.89 -2.74 17.09
CA ARG A 278 2.00 -2.45 15.97
C ARG A 278 1.57 -0.99 15.85
N GLY A 279 1.79 -0.14 16.85
CA GLY A 279 1.20 1.20 16.89
C GLY A 279 1.43 2.03 15.63
N LEU A 280 2.66 2.09 15.10
CA LEU A 280 2.99 2.81 13.87
C LEU A 280 2.51 2.06 12.62
N SER A 281 2.66 0.74 12.57
CA SER A 281 2.20 -0.05 11.42
C SER A 281 0.68 -0.07 11.30
N ASP A 282 -0.06 -0.05 12.40
CA ASP A 282 -1.51 0.05 12.39
C ASP A 282 -2.00 1.41 11.84
N ASP A 283 -1.26 2.50 12.10
CA ASP A 283 -1.56 3.81 11.51
C ASP A 283 -1.39 3.80 9.97
N ALA A 284 -0.27 3.28 9.50
CA ALA A 284 -0.02 3.11 8.07
C ALA A 284 -1.03 2.16 7.41
N LEU A 285 -1.39 1.05 8.10
CA LEU A 285 -2.40 0.10 7.66
C LEU A 285 -3.77 0.75 7.54
N ALA A 286 -4.20 1.46 8.58
CA ALA A 286 -5.47 2.17 8.61
C ALA A 286 -5.58 3.14 7.43
N TRP A 287 -4.53 3.93 7.19
CA TRP A 287 -4.52 4.90 6.10
C TRP A 287 -4.58 4.22 4.71
N VAL A 288 -3.84 3.15 4.45
CA VAL A 288 -3.91 2.42 3.17
C VAL A 288 -5.28 1.79 2.98
N LEU A 289 -5.83 1.15 4.02
CA LEU A 289 -7.14 0.49 3.94
C LEU A 289 -8.31 1.48 3.79
N SER A 290 -8.18 2.72 4.29
CA SER A 290 -9.20 3.75 4.06
C SER A 290 -9.30 4.10 2.56
N GLY A 291 -8.17 4.11 1.83
CA GLY A 291 -8.15 4.24 0.38
C GLY A 291 -8.85 3.10 -0.34
N ALA A 292 -8.54 1.87 0.05
CA ALA A 292 -9.19 0.67 -0.50
C ALA A 292 -10.70 0.66 -0.24
N LYS A 293 -11.13 1.06 0.97
CA LYS A 293 -12.53 1.21 1.36
C LYS A 293 -13.24 2.25 0.50
N ARG A 294 -12.62 3.41 0.26
CA ARG A 294 -13.14 4.43 -0.68
C ARG A 294 -13.27 3.88 -2.11
N ALA A 295 -12.32 3.07 -2.55
CA ALA A 295 -12.36 2.39 -3.83
C ALA A 295 -13.41 1.26 -3.91
N GLY A 296 -14.10 0.92 -2.81
CA GLY A 296 -15.22 -0.02 -2.78
C GLY A 296 -14.94 -1.36 -2.12
N LEU A 297 -13.70 -1.65 -1.69
CA LEU A 297 -13.36 -2.89 -0.96
C LEU A 297 -14.14 -2.96 0.36
N LYS A 298 -14.68 -4.13 0.67
CA LYS A 298 -15.42 -4.35 1.92
C LYS A 298 -14.58 -5.15 2.91
N LEU A 299 -14.31 -4.51 4.03
CA LEU A 299 -13.55 -5.11 5.13
C LEU A 299 -14.51 -5.73 6.13
N ASP A 300 -14.20 -6.96 6.52
CA ASP A 300 -14.80 -7.62 7.68
C ASP A 300 -13.81 -7.55 8.84
N THR A 301 -14.04 -6.62 9.71
CA THR A 301 -13.14 -6.34 10.82
C THR A 301 -13.62 -6.98 12.13
N GLU A 302 -14.81 -7.59 12.16
CA GLU A 302 -15.31 -8.28 13.34
C GLU A 302 -14.61 -9.64 13.56
N VAL A 303 -14.31 -10.36 12.49
CA VAL A 303 -13.59 -11.65 12.54
C VAL A 303 -12.19 -11.51 13.11
N GLY A 304 -11.59 -10.35 12.96
CA GLY A 304 -10.21 -10.07 13.29
C GLY A 304 -9.95 -9.44 14.66
N THR A 305 -10.95 -9.20 15.53
CA THR A 305 -10.78 -8.38 16.74
C THR A 305 -9.71 -8.85 17.74
N ARG A 306 -9.25 -10.09 17.70
CA ARG A 306 -8.15 -10.58 18.53
C ARG A 306 -6.76 -10.32 17.93
N ILE A 307 -6.64 -10.37 16.59
CA ILE A 307 -5.37 -10.27 15.87
C ILE A 307 -5.28 -8.93 15.13
N HIS A 308 -6.39 -8.37 14.72
CA HIS A 308 -6.48 -7.32 13.71
C HIS A 308 -7.11 -6.01 14.22
N GLY A 309 -7.35 -5.87 15.53
CA GLY A 309 -7.84 -4.59 16.08
C GLY A 309 -6.82 -3.49 15.79
N PHE A 310 -7.22 -2.49 15.00
CA PHE A 310 -6.40 -1.31 14.75
C PHE A 310 -6.14 -0.57 16.07
N ARG A 311 -4.86 -0.32 16.35
CA ARG A 311 -4.40 0.41 17.54
C ARG A 311 -3.32 1.42 17.14
N PRO A 312 -3.67 2.38 16.26
CA PRO A 312 -2.72 3.42 15.87
C PRO A 312 -2.19 4.16 17.09
N ASP A 313 -0.86 4.25 17.17
CA ASP A 313 -0.17 5.01 18.20
C ASP A 313 1.01 5.75 17.56
N PRO A 314 0.87 7.05 17.28
CA PRO A 314 1.93 7.86 16.68
C PRO A 314 3.17 8.01 17.57
N PHE A 315 3.10 7.61 18.84
CA PHE A 315 4.18 7.68 19.81
C PHE A 315 4.84 6.33 20.12
N ALA A 316 4.39 5.27 19.49
CA ALA A 316 5.01 3.95 19.61
C ALA A 316 6.50 4.01 19.21
N PRO A 317 7.36 3.11 19.71
CA PRO A 317 8.76 3.03 19.33
C PRO A 317 8.97 3.01 17.82
N LEU A 318 10.02 3.70 17.34
CA LEU A 318 10.34 3.82 15.90
C LEU A 318 10.85 2.52 15.30
N VAL A 319 11.42 1.65 16.13
CA VAL A 319 12.02 0.35 15.75
C VAL A 319 11.26 -0.76 16.46
N ASN A 320 11.03 -1.86 15.79
CA ASN A 320 10.40 -3.06 16.34
C ASN A 320 11.25 -4.32 16.04
N GLU A 321 10.85 -5.49 16.54
CA GLU A 321 11.57 -6.75 16.35
C GLU A 321 11.67 -7.25 14.89
N ALA A 322 10.88 -6.67 13.98
CA ALA A 322 11.01 -6.94 12.54
C ALA A 322 12.31 -6.38 11.96
N ASP A 323 12.93 -5.41 12.64
CA ASP A 323 14.21 -4.84 12.28
C ASP A 323 15.31 -5.42 13.16
N PRO A 324 16.06 -6.43 12.72
CA PRO A 324 17.02 -7.13 13.56
C PRO A 324 18.10 -6.18 14.10
N ASP A 325 18.41 -6.31 15.40
CA ASP A 325 19.39 -5.48 16.11
C ASP A 325 20.78 -5.53 15.50
N TRP A 326 21.11 -6.62 14.80
CA TRP A 326 22.42 -6.81 14.19
C TRP A 326 22.33 -7.54 12.85
N SER A 327 22.70 -6.83 11.77
CA SER A 327 22.96 -7.42 10.44
C SER A 327 24.06 -6.61 9.75
N PHE A 328 24.73 -7.19 8.77
CA PHE A 328 25.70 -6.47 7.92
C PHE A 328 25.04 -5.24 7.26
N THR A 329 23.75 -5.29 7.02
CA THR A 329 22.95 -4.18 6.47
C THR A 329 22.86 -2.97 7.39
N GLN A 330 23.10 -3.12 8.70
CA GLN A 330 23.15 -2.03 9.69
C GLN A 330 24.45 -1.20 9.61
N LEU A 331 25.47 -1.71 8.96
CA LEU A 331 26.78 -1.01 8.85
C LEU A 331 26.74 0.09 7.81
N LEU A 332 25.88 -0.04 6.77
CA LEU A 332 25.77 0.94 5.70
C LEU A 332 24.41 1.62 5.86
N LYS A 333 24.45 2.87 6.33
CA LYS A 333 23.26 3.70 6.58
C LYS A 333 23.37 4.97 5.77
N ASP A 334 22.29 5.29 5.06
CA ASP A 334 22.09 6.55 4.36
C ASP A 334 20.69 7.07 4.64
N ASP A 335 20.52 8.38 4.73
CA ASP A 335 19.22 8.97 4.95
C ASP A 335 18.48 9.08 3.61
N ARG A 336 17.21 8.76 3.60
CA ARG A 336 16.35 8.90 2.43
C ARG A 336 16.19 10.38 2.06
N GLU A 337 15.98 10.68 0.78
CA GLU A 337 15.82 12.07 0.32
C GLU A 337 14.63 12.81 0.95
N GLY A 338 13.64 12.09 1.43
CA GLY A 338 12.49 12.63 2.15
C GLY A 338 11.45 13.33 1.27
N PRO A 339 10.34 13.78 1.90
CA PRO A 339 9.26 14.49 1.21
C PRO A 339 9.67 15.90 0.78
N GLU A 340 9.08 16.37 -0.31
CA GLU A 340 9.27 17.75 -0.83
C GLU A 340 8.27 18.74 -0.20
N HIS A 341 7.14 18.25 0.33
CA HIS A 341 6.04 19.07 0.80
C HIS A 341 5.44 18.53 2.10
N LEU A 342 4.95 19.42 2.95
CA LEU A 342 4.32 19.08 4.22
C LEU A 342 3.11 18.12 4.07
N TRP A 343 2.32 18.27 3.01
CA TRP A 343 1.14 17.43 2.75
C TRP A 343 1.48 15.96 2.43
N GLN A 344 2.74 15.68 2.06
CA GLN A 344 3.24 14.31 1.89
C GLN A 344 3.53 13.60 3.22
N LEU A 345 3.42 14.28 4.35
CA LEU A 345 3.56 13.65 5.65
C LEU A 345 2.23 13.05 6.14
N SER A 346 2.33 11.95 6.86
CA SER A 346 1.22 11.43 7.64
C SER A 346 0.92 12.36 8.83
N HIS A 347 -0.31 12.32 9.33
CA HIS A 347 -0.68 13.04 10.54
C HIS A 347 0.17 12.61 11.75
N SER A 348 0.52 11.34 11.85
CA SER A 348 1.39 10.81 12.91
C SER A 348 2.79 11.39 12.86
N ALA A 349 3.38 11.57 11.67
CA ALA A 349 4.69 12.20 11.49
C ALA A 349 4.66 13.67 11.95
N ILE A 350 3.65 14.43 11.50
CA ILE A 350 3.47 15.84 11.91
C ILE A 350 3.26 15.96 13.42
N ARG A 351 2.42 15.12 14.01
CA ARG A 351 2.17 15.10 15.46
C ARG A 351 3.45 14.79 16.22
N ARG A 352 4.18 13.75 15.81
CA ARG A 352 5.42 13.35 16.46
C ARG A 352 6.49 14.43 16.42
N TRP A 353 6.65 15.13 15.28
CA TRP A 353 7.56 16.27 15.15
C TRP A 353 7.22 17.40 16.15
N ARG A 354 5.94 17.71 16.29
CA ARG A 354 5.45 18.81 17.15
C ARG A 354 5.39 18.46 18.64
N THR A 355 5.50 17.16 18.97
CA THR A 355 5.39 16.68 20.36
C THR A 355 6.64 17.00 21.15
N PRO A 356 6.52 17.56 22.39
CA PRO A 356 7.65 17.84 23.23
C PRO A 356 8.48 16.59 23.57
N ALA A 357 9.81 16.74 23.61
CA ALA A 357 10.77 15.66 23.88
C ALA A 357 10.44 14.82 25.13
N ARG A 358 9.90 15.45 26.20
CA ARG A 358 9.51 14.76 27.44
C ARG A 358 8.47 13.65 27.24
N LYS A 359 7.66 13.72 26.16
CA LYS A 359 6.67 12.71 25.78
C LYS A 359 7.21 11.65 24.81
N LEU A 360 8.41 11.86 24.27
CA LEU A 360 9.07 10.99 23.31
C LEU A 360 10.33 10.28 23.88
N GLY A 361 10.41 10.14 25.20
CA GLY A 361 11.56 9.48 25.83
C GLY A 361 12.75 10.40 26.06
N GLY A 362 12.60 11.73 25.93
CA GLY A 362 13.61 12.73 26.26
C GLY A 362 14.27 13.43 25.07
N GLU A 363 14.14 12.86 23.87
CA GLU A 363 14.69 13.45 22.64
C GLU A 363 13.58 13.91 21.68
N PRO A 364 13.74 15.06 21.00
CA PRO A 364 12.79 15.51 20.01
C PRO A 364 12.87 14.64 18.74
N TYR A 365 11.76 14.38 18.09
CA TYR A 365 11.74 13.68 16.81
C TYR A 365 12.18 14.62 15.67
N ARG A 366 13.41 14.46 15.19
CA ARG A 366 14.04 15.31 14.18
C ARG A 366 14.89 14.49 13.20
N PRO A 367 14.28 13.55 12.43
CA PRO A 367 15.02 12.77 11.44
C PRO A 367 15.49 13.66 10.28
N VAL A 368 16.71 13.40 9.78
CA VAL A 368 17.33 14.12 8.65
C VAL A 368 16.46 14.01 7.38
N THR A 369 15.78 12.91 7.20
CA THR A 369 14.83 12.69 6.10
C THR A 369 13.77 13.81 5.97
N LEU A 370 13.48 14.55 7.05
CA LEU A 370 12.50 15.64 7.06
C LEU A 370 13.11 17.04 6.92
N ASP A 371 14.40 17.16 6.63
CA ASP A 371 15.08 18.46 6.56
C ASP A 371 14.47 19.39 5.50
N LYS A 372 13.98 18.86 4.37
CA LYS A 372 13.35 19.65 3.31
C LYS A 372 12.07 20.39 3.75
N VAL A 373 11.32 19.81 4.67
CA VAL A 373 10.03 20.34 5.17
C VAL A 373 10.11 20.86 6.61
N LYS A 374 11.32 20.94 7.16
CA LYS A 374 11.57 21.31 8.55
C LYS A 374 10.98 22.65 8.92
N ASP A 375 11.22 23.69 8.10
CA ASP A 375 10.76 25.04 8.40
C ASP A 375 9.23 25.12 8.44
N GLU A 376 8.54 24.39 7.56
CA GLU A 376 7.09 24.30 7.55
C GLU A 376 6.58 23.56 8.80
N LEU A 377 7.24 22.46 9.19
CA LEU A 377 6.92 21.73 10.41
C LEU A 377 7.11 22.55 11.67
N ASP A 378 8.21 23.31 11.76
CA ASP A 378 8.50 24.17 12.91
C ASP A 378 7.51 25.34 13.01
N ALA A 379 7.02 25.86 11.87
CA ALA A 379 6.01 26.91 11.80
C ALA A 379 4.65 26.48 12.38
N LEU A 380 4.35 25.16 12.42
CA LEU A 380 3.12 24.63 13.04
C LEU A 380 3.13 24.77 14.58
N GLY A 381 4.28 25.04 15.19
CA GLY A 381 4.44 25.14 16.63
C GLY A 381 4.29 23.82 17.38
N PRO A 382 4.49 23.82 18.70
CA PRO A 382 4.39 22.62 19.52
C PRO A 382 2.95 22.08 19.60
N TRP A 383 2.82 20.76 19.69
CA TRP A 383 1.56 20.06 19.93
C TRP A 383 1.67 19.29 21.25
N ASP A 384 1.10 19.82 22.31
CA ASP A 384 1.17 19.28 23.67
C ASP A 384 -0.21 18.80 24.12
N PHE A 385 -0.77 17.87 23.34
CA PHE A 385 -2.08 17.30 23.62
C PHE A 385 -2.01 16.38 24.84
N GLU A 386 -2.97 16.55 25.75
CA GLU A 386 -3.24 15.68 26.88
C GLU A 386 -4.64 15.09 26.71
N PRO A 387 -4.80 13.75 26.65
CA PRO A 387 -6.12 13.17 26.64
C PRO A 387 -6.90 13.56 27.90
N PRO A 388 -8.21 13.81 27.79
CA PRO A 388 -9.01 14.15 28.95
C PRO A 388 -9.02 12.96 29.96
N LEU A 389 -8.85 13.29 31.24
CA LEU A 389 -8.89 12.30 32.33
C LEU A 389 -10.33 11.95 32.73
N ASP A 390 -11.26 12.92 32.58
CA ASP A 390 -12.67 12.73 32.88
C ASP A 390 -13.40 12.21 31.65
N LEU A 391 -13.63 10.90 31.62
CA LEU A 391 -14.32 10.20 30.54
C LEU A 391 -15.70 9.76 30.99
N LEU A 392 -16.72 10.12 30.21
CA LEU A 392 -18.06 9.56 30.36
C LEU A 392 -18.07 8.06 30.01
N ALA A 393 -17.36 7.68 28.95
CA ALA A 393 -17.26 6.30 28.48
C ALA A 393 -16.04 6.09 27.59
N THR A 394 -15.78 4.82 27.25
CA THR A 394 -14.95 4.43 26.12
C THR A 394 -15.75 3.50 25.23
N GLU A 395 -15.66 3.69 23.91
CA GLU A 395 -16.30 2.86 22.90
C GLU A 395 -15.25 2.10 22.09
N LYS A 396 -15.53 0.82 21.82
CA LYS A 396 -14.76 0.06 20.84
C LYS A 396 -15.51 0.12 19.51
N VAL A 397 -14.88 0.73 18.51
CA VAL A 397 -15.45 0.93 17.17
C VAL A 397 -15.84 -0.41 16.56
N ARG A 398 -17.04 -0.48 15.98
CA ARG A 398 -17.57 -1.57 15.17
C ARG A 398 -17.74 -1.13 13.72
N VAL A 399 -18.00 -2.09 12.85
CA VAL A 399 -18.29 -1.79 11.44
C VAL A 399 -19.51 -0.88 11.33
N GLY A 400 -19.34 0.27 10.65
CA GLY A 400 -20.41 1.23 10.44
C GLY A 400 -20.58 2.28 11.54
N ASP A 401 -19.81 2.20 12.62
CA ASP A 401 -19.82 3.25 13.65
C ASP A 401 -19.20 4.55 13.12
N THR A 402 -19.67 5.66 13.66
CA THR A 402 -19.16 7.02 13.38
C THR A 402 -19.06 7.81 14.68
N LEU A 403 -18.23 8.84 14.69
CA LEU A 403 -18.14 9.75 15.85
C LEU A 403 -19.48 10.45 16.12
N SER A 404 -20.22 10.80 15.06
CA SER A 404 -21.54 11.41 15.20
C SER A 404 -22.58 10.43 15.79
N ALA A 405 -22.49 9.14 15.49
CA ALA A 405 -23.33 8.12 16.12
C ALA A 405 -23.04 7.98 17.63
N TYR A 406 -21.75 8.04 18.02
CA TYR A 406 -21.34 8.05 19.42
C TYR A 406 -21.80 9.33 20.13
N ALA A 407 -21.66 10.51 19.50
CA ALA A 407 -22.17 11.75 20.06
C ALA A 407 -23.68 11.67 20.28
N LYS A 408 -24.44 11.17 19.31
CA LYS A 408 -25.89 10.94 19.47
C LYS A 408 -26.20 10.01 20.62
N LYS A 409 -25.45 8.91 20.76
CA LYS A 409 -25.64 7.91 21.81
C LYS A 409 -25.38 8.46 23.21
N HIS A 410 -24.28 9.20 23.40
CA HIS A 410 -23.79 9.62 24.72
C HIS A 410 -24.22 11.01 25.12
N TYR A 411 -24.41 11.92 24.16
CA TYR A 411 -24.77 13.32 24.42
C TYR A 411 -26.20 13.67 23.98
N GLY A 412 -26.85 12.76 23.23
CA GLY A 412 -28.17 13.00 22.67
C GLY A 412 -28.18 13.84 21.39
N ASP A 413 -27.02 14.36 20.97
CA ASP A 413 -26.86 15.21 19.80
C ASP A 413 -25.67 14.75 18.94
N ALA A 414 -25.94 14.47 17.65
CA ALA A 414 -24.94 14.00 16.70
C ALA A 414 -23.90 15.10 16.36
N GLU A 415 -24.29 16.38 16.38
CA GLU A 415 -23.43 17.50 16.04
C GLU A 415 -22.29 17.74 17.07
N LEU A 416 -22.37 17.12 18.24
CA LEU A 416 -21.33 17.19 19.27
C LEU A 416 -20.15 16.22 19.03
N TRP A 417 -20.09 15.58 17.87
CA TRP A 417 -18.96 14.72 17.50
C TRP A 417 -17.58 15.41 17.55
N PRO A 418 -17.44 16.74 17.32
CA PRO A 418 -16.13 17.38 17.41
C PRO A 418 -15.49 17.24 18.81
N SER A 419 -16.29 17.28 19.89
CA SER A 419 -15.78 17.09 21.25
C SER A 419 -15.19 15.69 21.47
N ILE A 420 -15.77 14.67 20.81
CA ILE A 420 -15.21 13.31 20.82
C ILE A 420 -13.92 13.28 20.01
N TYR A 421 -13.90 13.88 18.82
CA TYR A 421 -12.70 13.96 18.00
C TYR A 421 -11.55 14.67 18.73
N GLU A 422 -11.82 15.82 19.34
CA GLU A 422 -10.85 16.57 20.13
C GLU A 422 -10.25 15.77 21.29
N ALA A 423 -11.04 14.91 21.93
CA ALA A 423 -10.59 14.02 23.00
C ALA A 423 -9.71 12.85 22.52
N ASN A 424 -9.63 12.61 21.21
CA ASN A 424 -8.95 11.50 20.58
C ASN A 424 -7.94 11.91 19.51
N LEU A 425 -7.49 13.15 19.52
CA LEU A 425 -6.53 13.68 18.54
C LEU A 425 -5.20 12.92 18.49
N ASP A 426 -4.84 12.19 19.52
CA ASP A 426 -3.66 11.31 19.57
C ASP A 426 -3.85 10.00 18.79
N THR A 427 -5.08 9.52 18.65
CA THR A 427 -5.38 8.21 18.03
C THR A 427 -6.25 8.31 16.78
N ILE A 428 -6.98 9.41 16.58
CA ILE A 428 -7.81 9.65 15.41
C ILE A 428 -7.18 10.76 14.59
N ALA A 429 -6.74 10.45 13.38
CA ALA A 429 -6.15 11.42 12.45
C ALA A 429 -7.24 12.17 11.67
N ASP A 430 -8.23 11.45 11.17
CA ASP A 430 -9.34 11.96 10.37
C ASP A 430 -10.66 11.54 11.05
N PRO A 431 -11.54 12.49 11.41
CA PRO A 431 -12.79 12.17 12.09
C PRO A 431 -13.75 11.31 11.25
N ASP A 432 -13.59 11.30 9.94
CA ASP A 432 -14.39 10.47 9.03
C ASP A 432 -13.80 9.06 8.87
N GLU A 433 -12.61 8.80 9.41
CA GLU A 433 -11.88 7.54 9.27
C GLU A 433 -11.58 6.91 10.64
N ILE A 434 -12.62 6.36 11.30
CA ILE A 434 -12.44 5.49 12.47
C ILE A 434 -12.55 4.01 12.05
N PHE A 435 -11.77 3.16 12.71
CA PHE A 435 -11.63 1.76 12.31
C PHE A 435 -12.16 0.81 13.38
N PRO A 436 -12.86 -0.25 12.99
CA PRO A 436 -13.30 -1.27 13.93
C PRO A 436 -12.14 -1.85 14.75
N GLY A 437 -12.38 -1.96 16.05
CA GLY A 437 -11.37 -2.35 17.03
C GLY A 437 -10.66 -1.18 17.72
N GLN A 438 -10.65 0.00 17.13
CA GLN A 438 -10.13 1.23 17.73
C GLN A 438 -10.92 1.61 18.98
N ILE A 439 -10.23 2.16 19.99
CA ILE A 439 -10.88 2.66 21.22
C ILE A 439 -11.07 4.16 21.07
N VAL A 440 -12.31 4.60 21.23
CA VAL A 440 -12.71 6.01 21.20
C VAL A 440 -13.07 6.45 22.61
N ARG A 441 -12.44 7.52 23.10
CA ARG A 441 -12.73 8.16 24.37
C ARG A 441 -13.93 9.09 24.18
N ILE A 442 -14.88 8.99 25.09
CA ILE A 442 -16.03 9.87 25.14
C ILE A 442 -15.86 10.79 26.36
N PRO A 443 -15.46 12.04 26.18
CA PRO A 443 -15.24 12.96 27.29
C PRO A 443 -16.57 13.32 27.98
N GLY A 444 -16.51 13.66 29.26
CA GLY A 444 -17.60 14.30 29.95
C GLY A 444 -17.91 15.65 29.31
N GLN A 445 -19.19 16.01 29.19
CA GLN A 445 -19.54 17.37 28.80
C GLN A 445 -19.16 18.31 29.94
N THR A 446 -18.15 19.16 29.73
CA THR A 446 -17.95 20.31 30.63
C THR A 446 -19.16 21.19 30.47
N SER A 447 -19.98 21.24 31.53
CA SER A 447 -21.05 22.26 31.63
C SER A 447 -20.41 23.62 31.43
N THR A 448 -20.56 24.18 30.23
CA THR A 448 -20.32 25.62 30.04
C THR A 448 -21.38 26.35 30.87
N SER A 449 -20.97 26.73 32.07
CA SER A 449 -21.74 27.64 32.94
C SER A 449 -21.63 29.05 32.41
#